data_cce98a2f0a04c322e7bfbfe99274b493
#
_entry.id   cce98a2f0a04c322e7bfbfe99274b493
#
_cell.length_a   1.000
_cell.length_b   1.000
_cell.length_c   1.000
_cell.angle_alpha   90.00
_cell.angle_beta   90.00
_cell.angle_gamma   90.00
#
_symmetry.space_group_name_H-M   'P 1'
#
loop_
_entity.id
_entity.type
_entity.pdbx_description
1 polymer ?
#
loop_
_entity_poly.entity_id
_entity_poly.type
_entity_poly.pdbx_seq_one_letter_code
_entity_poly.pdbx_strand_id
1 'polypeptide(L)'
;MLTVVRAQRPVVTVSATGTAQFKAVQKAIDAMPATGGVIEIAPGIYREKLHITTNGIELRGLGRKPEDVVLTWDDGARYVGGTRNSGSVNVTADDFRAENLTIQNDFERTHDRSEEGSQAVALMLSGDRAVLRHVRLLGFQDTLYANSRTCHDAGDKPCQASRQLFEDCYIEGHIDFIFGDAKAVFNRCEIHAVAHQMVTITAQSRLTPQEDSGYLFLNTTLTEADGVGQLYYGRPWRASSRVYFVDTKLAKGTELNPAGWLEWGGRLATSDYAEFGTVRADGRPDDVSGRIFSRQLTADQAKALSVQSWLAGSDGWKP
;
A
#
# COMPACT_ATOMS: atom_id res chain seq x y z
N MET A 1 -23.62 -28.52 23.79
CA MET A 1 -22.65 -27.52 23.36
C MET A 1 -21.62 -28.19 22.49
N LEU A 2 -21.67 -28.00 21.17
CA LEU A 2 -20.63 -28.48 20.26
C LEU A 2 -19.46 -27.49 20.36
N THR A 3 -18.35 -27.94 20.95
CA THR A 3 -17.09 -27.18 20.94
C THR A 3 -16.57 -27.19 19.51
N VAL A 4 -16.67 -26.08 18.81
CA VAL A 4 -16.03 -25.91 17.49
C VAL A 4 -14.53 -25.90 17.73
N VAL A 5 -13.89 -27.05 17.55
CA VAL A 5 -12.41 -27.13 17.48
C VAL A 5 -12.02 -26.39 16.21
N ARG A 6 -11.52 -25.16 16.35
CA ARG A 6 -10.94 -24.41 15.25
C ARG A 6 -9.71 -25.19 14.78
N ALA A 7 -9.78 -25.80 13.60
CA ALA A 7 -8.63 -26.50 13.02
C ALA A 7 -7.42 -25.54 13.04
N GLN A 8 -6.30 -26.02 13.58
CA GLN A 8 -5.07 -25.24 13.61
C GLN A 8 -4.61 -24.98 12.18
N ARG A 9 -4.36 -23.71 11.83
CA ARG A 9 -3.87 -23.35 10.50
C ARG A 9 -2.52 -24.06 10.27
N PRO A 10 -2.26 -24.66 9.10
CA PRO A 10 -0.97 -25.27 8.80
C PRO A 10 0.13 -24.20 8.85
N VAL A 11 1.29 -24.58 9.36
CA VAL A 11 2.49 -23.72 9.44
C VAL A 11 3.62 -24.45 8.73
N VAL A 12 4.28 -23.75 7.82
CA VAL A 12 5.50 -24.23 7.14
C VAL A 12 6.62 -23.22 7.28
N THR A 13 7.86 -23.68 7.19
CA THR A 13 9.04 -22.85 7.36
C THR A 13 9.85 -22.74 6.08
N VAL A 14 10.41 -21.55 5.84
CA VAL A 14 11.29 -21.24 4.70
C VAL A 14 12.62 -20.71 5.20
N SER A 15 13.72 -21.22 4.67
CA SER A 15 15.06 -20.68 4.89
C SER A 15 15.96 -20.94 3.69
N ALA A 16 16.53 -19.93 3.09
CA ALA A 16 17.43 -20.07 1.95
C ALA A 16 18.69 -20.90 2.30
N THR A 17 19.19 -20.76 3.51
CA THR A 17 20.48 -21.33 3.95
C THR A 17 20.36 -22.38 5.07
N GLY A 18 19.36 -22.25 5.94
CA GLY A 18 19.18 -23.12 7.12
C GLY A 18 18.46 -24.43 6.84
N THR A 19 18.13 -25.15 7.91
CA THR A 19 17.25 -26.32 7.88
C THR A 19 15.80 -25.84 7.99
N ALA A 20 15.05 -25.89 6.91
CA ALA A 20 13.63 -25.56 6.85
C ALA A 20 12.93 -26.50 5.87
N GLN A 21 11.61 -26.56 5.92
CA GLN A 21 10.81 -27.40 5.00
C GLN A 21 11.00 -26.97 3.55
N PHE A 22 11.15 -25.66 3.32
CA PHE A 22 11.33 -25.10 1.98
C PHE A 22 12.57 -24.21 1.92
N LYS A 23 13.15 -24.09 0.71
CA LYS A 23 14.27 -23.18 0.41
C LYS A 23 13.81 -21.92 -0.32
N ALA A 24 12.65 -21.99 -0.96
CA ALA A 24 12.04 -20.93 -1.74
C ALA A 24 10.65 -20.60 -1.20
N VAL A 25 10.31 -19.31 -1.17
CA VAL A 25 9.02 -18.83 -0.64
C VAL A 25 7.88 -19.26 -1.55
N GLN A 26 8.04 -19.15 -2.89
CA GLN A 26 7.00 -19.58 -3.83
C GLN A 26 6.67 -21.07 -3.67
N LYS A 27 7.66 -21.91 -3.43
CA LYS A 27 7.43 -23.35 -3.21
C LYS A 27 6.65 -23.64 -1.93
N ALA A 28 6.84 -22.83 -0.89
CA ALA A 28 6.03 -22.92 0.32
C ALA A 28 4.59 -22.47 0.07
N ILE A 29 4.39 -21.39 -0.72
CA ILE A 29 3.06 -20.91 -1.13
C ILE A 29 2.33 -22.00 -1.93
N ASP A 30 2.98 -22.59 -2.93
CA ASP A 30 2.42 -23.62 -3.81
C ASP A 30 2.02 -24.89 -3.04
N ALA A 31 2.68 -25.18 -1.92
CA ALA A 31 2.43 -26.35 -1.08
C ALA A 31 1.28 -26.15 -0.07
N MET A 32 0.75 -24.94 0.06
CA MET A 32 -0.34 -24.67 1.00
C MET A 32 -1.67 -25.28 0.53
N PRO A 33 -2.47 -25.80 1.47
CA PRO A 33 -3.81 -26.26 1.14
C PRO A 33 -4.70 -25.08 0.73
N ALA A 34 -5.81 -25.36 0.06
CA ALA A 34 -6.78 -24.35 -0.38
C ALA A 34 -7.36 -23.48 0.76
N THR A 35 -7.23 -23.91 2.01
CA THR A 35 -7.62 -23.16 3.22
C THR A 35 -6.55 -22.15 3.68
N GLY A 36 -5.42 -22.07 2.98
CA GLY A 36 -4.29 -21.24 3.36
C GLY A 36 -3.50 -21.76 4.54
N GLY A 37 -2.67 -20.93 5.12
CA GLY A 37 -1.81 -21.25 6.26
C GLY A 37 -0.79 -20.16 6.53
N VAL A 38 0.15 -20.44 7.41
CA VAL A 38 1.23 -19.54 7.79
C VAL A 38 2.55 -20.02 7.20
N ILE A 39 3.26 -19.11 6.54
CA ILE A 39 4.61 -19.35 6.00
C ILE A 39 5.57 -18.51 6.83
N GLU A 40 6.33 -19.17 7.69
CA GLU A 40 7.34 -18.57 8.53
C GLU A 40 8.67 -18.51 7.77
N ILE A 41 9.18 -17.28 7.56
CA ILE A 41 10.33 -17.00 6.71
C ILE A 41 11.51 -16.58 7.58
N ALA A 42 12.56 -17.38 7.57
CA ALA A 42 13.80 -17.07 8.30
C ALA A 42 14.49 -15.82 7.72
N PRO A 43 15.33 -15.13 8.52
CA PRO A 43 16.13 -14.01 8.03
C PRO A 43 16.90 -14.35 6.76
N GLY A 44 16.87 -13.44 5.78
CA GLY A 44 17.52 -13.60 4.47
C GLY A 44 16.91 -12.74 3.39
N ILE A 45 17.55 -12.73 2.23
CA ILE A 45 17.08 -12.09 1.00
C ILE A 45 16.59 -13.18 0.06
N TYR A 46 15.33 -13.10 -0.31
CA TYR A 46 14.64 -14.04 -1.21
C TYR A 46 14.34 -13.33 -2.52
N ARG A 47 15.18 -13.62 -3.53
CA ARG A 47 15.01 -13.04 -4.86
C ARG A 47 14.09 -13.94 -5.68
N GLU A 48 12.80 -13.71 -5.49
CA GLU A 48 11.72 -14.47 -6.11
C GLU A 48 10.55 -13.56 -6.48
N LYS A 49 10.00 -13.73 -7.67
CA LYS A 49 8.73 -13.14 -8.04
C LYS A 49 7.60 -14.02 -7.50
N LEU A 50 6.82 -13.50 -6.57
CA LEU A 50 5.81 -14.28 -5.86
C LEU A 50 4.41 -14.06 -6.41
N HIS A 51 3.64 -15.14 -6.50
CA HIS A 51 2.23 -15.14 -6.88
C HIS A 51 1.40 -15.87 -5.81
N ILE A 52 0.45 -15.15 -5.19
CA ILE A 52 -0.39 -15.65 -4.11
C ILE A 52 -1.84 -15.61 -4.57
N THR A 53 -2.37 -16.77 -4.92
CA THR A 53 -3.74 -16.96 -5.41
C THR A 53 -4.61 -17.77 -4.43
N THR A 54 -3.99 -18.40 -3.43
CA THR A 54 -4.67 -19.17 -2.38
C THR A 54 -5.10 -18.26 -1.25
N ASN A 55 -6.39 -18.26 -0.91
CA ASN A 55 -6.94 -17.45 0.17
C ASN A 55 -6.35 -17.83 1.54
N GLY A 56 -6.26 -16.86 2.43
CA GLY A 56 -5.82 -17.08 3.81
C GLY A 56 -4.34 -17.39 3.97
N ILE A 57 -3.49 -17.03 3.02
CA ILE A 57 -2.02 -17.11 3.20
C ILE A 57 -1.56 -15.98 4.14
N GLU A 58 -0.68 -16.34 5.06
CA GLU A 58 0.05 -15.41 5.92
C GLU A 58 1.55 -15.59 5.71
N LEU A 59 2.25 -14.52 5.31
CA LEU A 59 3.71 -14.46 5.27
C LEU A 59 4.21 -13.81 6.57
N ARG A 60 5.03 -14.51 7.34
CA ARG A 60 5.57 -14.02 8.61
C ARG A 60 7.09 -14.08 8.61
N GLY A 61 7.73 -12.90 8.71
CA GLY A 61 9.18 -12.82 8.89
C GLY A 61 9.59 -13.16 10.32
N LEU A 62 10.56 -14.05 10.47
CA LEU A 62 11.09 -14.48 11.77
C LEU A 62 12.29 -13.64 12.24
N GLY A 63 12.62 -12.56 11.54
CA GLY A 63 13.65 -11.60 11.95
C GLY A 63 13.25 -10.79 13.18
N ARG A 64 14.21 -10.08 13.76
CA ARG A 64 13.96 -9.12 14.86
C ARG A 64 13.23 -7.88 14.37
N LYS A 65 13.41 -7.54 13.11
CA LYS A 65 12.87 -6.37 12.43
C LYS A 65 12.56 -6.71 10.97
N PRO A 66 11.68 -5.94 10.31
CA PRO A 66 11.26 -6.23 8.94
C PRO A 66 12.40 -6.31 7.92
N GLU A 67 13.50 -5.60 8.15
CA GLU A 67 14.68 -5.61 7.26
C GLU A 67 15.43 -6.93 7.26
N ASP A 68 15.21 -7.78 8.24
CA ASP A 68 15.91 -9.06 8.34
C ASP A 68 15.37 -10.09 7.31
N VAL A 69 14.12 -9.88 6.80
CA VAL A 69 13.50 -10.77 5.80
C VAL A 69 13.08 -9.93 4.60
N VAL A 70 13.75 -10.11 3.47
CA VAL A 70 13.53 -9.31 2.26
C VAL A 70 13.05 -10.19 1.11
N LEU A 71 11.83 -9.91 0.63
CA LEU A 71 11.29 -10.47 -0.61
C LEU A 71 11.53 -9.45 -1.72
N THR A 72 12.29 -9.79 -2.75
CA THR A 72 12.71 -8.82 -3.77
C THR A 72 12.67 -9.37 -5.18
N TRP A 73 12.35 -8.51 -6.14
CA TRP A 73 12.48 -8.73 -7.56
C TRP A 73 12.78 -7.39 -8.26
N ASP A 74 13.04 -7.39 -9.58
CA ASP A 74 13.46 -6.21 -10.33
C ASP A 74 12.80 -6.04 -11.70
N ASP A 75 11.55 -6.45 -11.84
CA ASP A 75 10.80 -6.22 -13.06
C ASP A 75 10.33 -4.76 -13.16
N GLY A 76 10.63 -4.10 -14.28
CA GLY A 76 10.05 -2.82 -14.68
C GLY A 76 8.95 -3.02 -15.74
N ALA A 77 7.93 -2.16 -15.74
CA ALA A 77 6.75 -2.25 -16.60
C ALA A 77 7.08 -2.40 -18.09
N ARG A 78 8.09 -1.69 -18.57
CA ARG A 78 8.52 -1.74 -19.98
C ARG A 78 9.02 -3.12 -20.42
N TYR A 79 9.62 -3.90 -19.51
CA TYR A 79 10.21 -5.20 -19.84
C TYR A 79 9.22 -6.34 -19.73
N VAL A 80 8.11 -6.14 -19.00
CA VAL A 80 7.15 -7.20 -18.69
C VAL A 80 5.74 -6.92 -19.26
N GLY A 81 5.62 -5.92 -20.14
CA GLY A 81 4.36 -5.63 -20.81
C GLY A 81 3.33 -4.89 -19.95
N GLY A 82 3.80 -4.08 -19.00
CA GLY A 82 2.97 -3.16 -18.23
C GLY A 82 3.12 -3.27 -16.71
N THR A 83 2.70 -2.21 -16.02
CA THR A 83 2.84 -2.02 -14.56
C THR A 83 2.28 -3.18 -13.76
N ARG A 84 1.13 -3.75 -14.15
CA ARG A 84 0.50 -4.89 -13.46
C ARG A 84 1.37 -6.15 -13.42
N ASN A 85 2.25 -6.29 -14.41
CA ASN A 85 3.11 -7.46 -14.52
C ASN A 85 4.46 -7.26 -13.81
N SER A 86 4.76 -6.08 -13.28
CA SER A 86 6.05 -5.78 -12.66
C SER A 86 6.12 -6.14 -11.17
N GLY A 87 5.02 -6.56 -10.55
CA GLY A 87 4.97 -6.82 -9.11
C GLY A 87 5.98 -7.87 -8.64
N SER A 88 6.79 -7.52 -7.64
CA SER A 88 7.65 -8.49 -6.95
C SER A 88 6.82 -9.51 -6.18
N VAL A 89 5.79 -9.05 -5.48
CA VAL A 89 4.78 -9.89 -4.83
C VAL A 89 3.41 -9.54 -5.38
N ASN A 90 2.72 -10.53 -5.94
CA ASN A 90 1.42 -10.38 -6.59
C ASN A 90 0.38 -11.18 -5.81
N VAL A 91 -0.60 -10.50 -5.22
CA VAL A 91 -1.63 -11.10 -4.38
C VAL A 91 -3.01 -10.84 -4.98
N THR A 92 -3.65 -11.90 -5.44
CA THR A 92 -5.06 -11.86 -5.86
C THR A 92 -5.99 -12.58 -4.87
N ALA A 93 -5.41 -13.23 -3.87
CA ALA A 93 -6.09 -13.99 -2.84
C ALA A 93 -6.76 -13.10 -1.79
N ASP A 94 -7.90 -13.53 -1.28
CA ASP A 94 -8.56 -12.93 -0.12
C ASP A 94 -7.91 -13.38 1.19
N ASP A 95 -8.15 -12.59 2.26
CA ASP A 95 -7.66 -12.88 3.61
C ASP A 95 -6.13 -12.99 3.70
N PHE A 96 -5.41 -12.30 2.82
CA PHE A 96 -3.96 -12.24 2.84
C PHE A 96 -3.44 -11.50 4.08
N ARG A 97 -2.38 -12.02 4.68
CA ARG A 97 -1.66 -11.36 5.78
C ARG A 97 -0.17 -11.34 5.51
N ALA A 98 0.48 -10.24 5.92
CA ALA A 98 1.94 -10.16 5.96
C ALA A 98 2.37 -9.46 7.26
N GLU A 99 3.43 -9.97 7.89
CA GLU A 99 3.92 -9.43 9.14
C GLU A 99 5.45 -9.49 9.21
N ASN A 100 6.07 -8.39 9.66
CA ASN A 100 7.48 -8.29 10.01
C ASN A 100 8.44 -8.71 8.87
N LEU A 101 8.25 -8.15 7.68
CA LEU A 101 9.09 -8.40 6.50
C LEU A 101 9.15 -7.19 5.56
N THR A 102 10.09 -7.20 4.65
CA THR A 102 10.25 -6.22 3.58
C THR A 102 9.84 -6.82 2.24
N ILE A 103 9.05 -6.09 1.47
CA ILE A 103 8.76 -6.37 0.06
C ILE A 103 9.35 -5.23 -0.77
N GLN A 104 10.18 -5.58 -1.73
CA GLN A 104 10.95 -4.60 -2.50
C GLN A 104 10.86 -4.89 -3.99
N ASN A 105 10.78 -3.81 -4.80
CA ASN A 105 11.17 -3.85 -6.19
C ASN A 105 12.41 -2.97 -6.37
N ASP A 106 13.52 -3.55 -6.77
CA ASP A 106 14.80 -2.87 -6.88
C ASP A 106 15.17 -2.46 -8.32
N PHE A 107 14.19 -2.42 -9.23
CA PHE A 107 14.37 -2.10 -10.64
C PHE A 107 15.19 -0.82 -10.86
N GLU A 108 14.82 0.31 -10.25
CA GLU A 108 15.53 1.58 -10.42
C GLU A 108 16.94 1.62 -9.80
N ARG A 109 17.29 0.64 -8.96
CA ARG A 109 18.66 0.50 -8.43
C ARG A 109 19.56 -0.28 -9.37
N THR A 110 18.96 -1.10 -10.24
CA THR A 110 19.66 -2.02 -11.14
C THR A 110 19.62 -1.59 -12.60
N HIS A 111 18.75 -0.61 -12.95
CA HIS A 111 18.53 -0.12 -14.31
C HIS A 111 18.67 1.40 -14.41
N ASP A 112 18.79 1.93 -15.62
CA ASP A 112 18.90 3.35 -15.86
C ASP A 112 17.54 4.04 -15.59
N ARG A 113 17.54 5.01 -14.66
CA ARG A 113 16.37 5.79 -14.27
C ARG A 113 15.85 6.75 -15.34
N SER A 114 16.66 7.07 -16.35
CA SER A 114 16.29 7.99 -17.45
C SER A 114 15.33 7.37 -18.44
N GLU A 115 15.06 6.07 -18.35
CA GLU A 115 14.23 5.35 -19.28
C GLU A 115 12.74 5.50 -18.99
N GLU A 116 11.94 5.84 -20.00
CA GLU A 116 10.47 5.82 -19.90
C GLU A 116 9.96 4.42 -19.51
N GLY A 117 8.90 4.37 -18.68
CA GLY A 117 8.29 3.10 -18.24
C GLY A 117 8.99 2.46 -17.06
N SER A 118 9.53 3.29 -16.16
CA SER A 118 10.20 2.86 -14.91
C SER A 118 9.23 2.43 -13.81
N GLN A 119 7.91 2.35 -14.06
CA GLN A 119 6.96 1.81 -13.08
C GLN A 119 7.39 0.41 -12.64
N ALA A 120 7.55 0.21 -11.34
CA ALA A 120 8.09 -1.03 -10.79
C ALA A 120 7.46 -1.35 -9.43
N VAL A 121 6.44 -2.22 -9.45
CA VAL A 121 5.61 -2.51 -8.28
C VAL A 121 6.33 -3.44 -7.32
N ALA A 122 6.45 -3.05 -6.06
CA ALA A 122 6.90 -3.96 -5.01
C ALA A 122 5.77 -4.93 -4.63
N LEU A 123 4.60 -4.39 -4.29
CA LEU A 123 3.41 -5.19 -3.94
C LEU A 123 2.22 -4.83 -4.83
N MET A 124 1.72 -5.79 -5.61
CA MET A 124 0.42 -5.75 -6.23
C MET A 124 -0.58 -6.52 -5.37
N LEU A 125 -1.60 -5.84 -4.85
CA LEU A 125 -2.56 -6.39 -3.92
C LEU A 125 -3.98 -6.09 -4.41
N SER A 126 -4.73 -7.11 -4.80
CA SER A 126 -6.11 -6.98 -5.27
C SER A 126 -7.12 -7.86 -4.53
N GLY A 127 -6.67 -8.67 -3.58
CA GLY A 127 -7.54 -9.48 -2.72
C GLY A 127 -8.27 -8.63 -1.67
N ASP A 128 -9.47 -9.08 -1.28
CA ASP A 128 -10.24 -8.46 -0.21
C ASP A 128 -9.76 -8.93 1.17
N ARG A 129 -9.96 -8.11 2.21
CA ARG A 129 -9.65 -8.37 3.62
C ARG A 129 -8.15 -8.63 3.89
N ALA A 130 -7.30 -7.93 3.15
CA ALA A 130 -5.86 -8.02 3.38
C ALA A 130 -5.41 -7.18 4.59
N VAL A 131 -4.44 -7.70 5.34
CA VAL A 131 -3.87 -7.02 6.52
C VAL A 131 -2.35 -7.16 6.51
N LEU A 132 -1.66 -6.02 6.47
CA LEU A 132 -0.21 -5.95 6.56
C LEU A 132 0.16 -5.20 7.86
N ARG A 133 1.05 -5.79 8.68
CA ARG A 133 1.55 -5.20 9.93
C ARG A 133 3.06 -5.23 9.99
N HIS A 134 3.68 -4.11 10.36
CA HIS A 134 5.14 -3.98 10.44
C HIS A 134 5.83 -4.45 9.14
N VAL A 135 5.26 -4.07 7.99
CA VAL A 135 5.81 -4.41 6.66
C VAL A 135 6.44 -3.17 6.05
N ARG A 136 7.60 -3.37 5.43
CA ARG A 136 8.24 -2.33 4.61
C ARG A 136 7.97 -2.59 3.13
N LEU A 137 7.47 -1.59 2.42
CA LEU A 137 7.29 -1.61 0.98
C LEU A 137 8.28 -0.63 0.36
N LEU A 138 9.28 -1.16 -0.34
CA LEU A 138 10.37 -0.38 -0.89
C LEU A 138 10.31 -0.37 -2.42
N GLY A 139 10.35 0.83 -2.98
CA GLY A 139 10.34 1.03 -4.41
C GLY A 139 10.56 2.50 -4.76
N PHE A 140 10.14 2.86 -5.96
CA PHE A 140 10.32 4.18 -6.54
C PHE A 140 9.01 4.67 -7.17
N GLN A 141 8.89 4.65 -8.51
CA GLN A 141 7.60 4.89 -9.15
C GLN A 141 6.69 3.67 -9.01
N ASP A 142 5.45 3.88 -8.57
CA ASP A 142 4.42 2.84 -8.50
C ASP A 142 4.72 1.70 -7.49
N THR A 143 5.24 2.00 -6.30
CA THR A 143 5.67 0.98 -5.32
C THR A 143 4.56 0.05 -4.85
N LEU A 144 3.39 0.60 -4.46
CA LEU A 144 2.24 -0.16 -3.97
C LEU A 144 1.04 -0.01 -4.90
N TYR A 145 0.64 -1.09 -5.55
CA TYR A 145 -0.61 -1.17 -6.28
C TYR A 145 -1.72 -1.73 -5.37
N ALA A 146 -2.36 -0.83 -4.61
CA ALA A 146 -3.53 -1.12 -3.78
C ALA A 146 -4.79 -1.10 -4.64
N ASN A 147 -5.19 -2.24 -5.17
CA ASN A 147 -6.19 -2.38 -6.22
C ASN A 147 -7.36 -3.28 -5.80
N SER A 148 -8.42 -3.29 -6.59
CA SER A 148 -9.56 -4.20 -6.47
C SER A 148 -9.61 -5.15 -7.67
N ARG A 149 -10.08 -6.38 -7.45
CA ARG A 149 -10.21 -7.33 -8.56
C ARG A 149 -11.31 -6.98 -9.55
N THR A 150 -12.39 -6.39 -9.06
CA THR A 150 -13.63 -6.22 -9.81
C THR A 150 -13.89 -4.79 -10.27
N CYS A 151 -13.31 -3.77 -9.61
CA CYS A 151 -13.60 -2.38 -9.91
C CYS A 151 -12.86 -1.87 -11.14
N HIS A 152 -11.63 -2.26 -11.33
CA HIS A 152 -10.78 -1.77 -12.42
C HIS A 152 -11.42 -1.91 -13.82
N ASP A 153 -12.11 -3.00 -14.08
CA ASP A 153 -12.73 -3.32 -15.37
C ASP A 153 -14.26 -3.18 -15.35
N ALA A 154 -14.84 -2.68 -14.25
CA ALA A 154 -16.29 -2.59 -14.08
C ALA A 154 -16.91 -1.51 -14.96
N GLY A 155 -16.15 -0.49 -15.39
CA GLY A 155 -16.69 0.69 -16.04
C GLY A 155 -17.68 1.40 -15.11
N ASP A 156 -18.89 1.65 -15.61
CA ASP A 156 -19.97 2.28 -14.82
C ASP A 156 -20.80 1.26 -13.98
N LYS A 157 -20.41 -0.02 -13.97
CA LYS A 157 -21.14 -1.04 -13.22
C LYS A 157 -20.77 -0.97 -11.74
N PRO A 158 -21.70 -1.28 -10.82
CA PRO A 158 -21.38 -1.43 -9.41
C PRO A 158 -20.27 -2.47 -9.21
N CYS A 159 -19.28 -2.12 -8.41
CA CYS A 159 -18.19 -3.01 -8.04
C CYS A 159 -17.97 -3.00 -6.53
N GLN A 160 -17.37 -4.06 -6.02
CA GLN A 160 -16.95 -4.13 -4.63
C GLN A 160 -15.44 -3.87 -4.55
N ALA A 161 -15.05 -2.77 -3.94
CA ALA A 161 -13.66 -2.48 -3.69
C ALA A 161 -13.05 -3.45 -2.68
N SER A 162 -11.83 -3.89 -2.94
CA SER A 162 -11.08 -4.75 -2.02
C SER A 162 -10.61 -3.95 -0.81
N ARG A 163 -10.88 -4.47 0.40
CA ARG A 163 -10.55 -3.82 1.67
C ARG A 163 -9.15 -4.23 2.13
N GLN A 164 -8.33 -3.24 2.45
CA GLN A 164 -6.92 -3.44 2.77
C GLN A 164 -6.52 -2.59 3.97
N LEU A 165 -5.87 -3.19 4.96
CA LEU A 165 -5.28 -2.50 6.11
C LEU A 165 -3.75 -2.59 6.06
N PHE A 166 -3.11 -1.43 6.13
CA PHE A 166 -1.68 -1.27 6.37
C PHE A 166 -1.51 -0.63 7.74
N GLU A 167 -0.89 -1.34 8.67
CA GLU A 167 -0.77 -0.90 10.06
C GLU A 167 0.68 -0.96 10.51
N ASP A 168 1.20 0.17 11.04
CA ASP A 168 2.58 0.31 11.47
C ASP A 168 3.60 -0.04 10.35
N CYS A 169 3.26 0.28 9.10
CA CYS A 169 4.07 -0.02 7.92
C CYS A 169 4.96 1.16 7.53
N TYR A 170 6.05 0.85 6.82
CA TYR A 170 6.89 1.82 6.14
C TYR A 170 6.70 1.67 4.63
N ILE A 171 6.40 2.76 3.93
CA ILE A 171 6.16 2.74 2.47
C ILE A 171 6.96 3.88 1.84
N GLU A 172 7.84 3.55 0.90
CA GLU A 172 8.66 4.55 0.20
C GLU A 172 8.44 4.55 -1.31
N GLY A 173 8.68 5.71 -1.91
CA GLY A 173 8.65 5.91 -3.35
C GLY A 173 8.67 7.38 -3.75
N HIS A 174 8.51 7.66 -5.06
CA HIS A 174 8.46 9.04 -5.55
C HIS A 174 7.22 9.38 -6.37
N ILE A 175 7.01 8.85 -7.56
CA ILE A 175 5.84 9.18 -8.38
C ILE A 175 4.75 8.12 -8.16
N ASP A 176 3.56 8.59 -7.72
CA ASP A 176 2.35 7.75 -7.62
C ASP A 176 2.57 6.45 -6.83
N PHE A 177 3.41 6.51 -5.81
CA PHE A 177 3.93 5.29 -5.21
C PHE A 177 2.93 4.50 -4.35
N ILE A 178 1.72 5.05 -4.11
CA ILE A 178 0.56 4.33 -3.59
C ILE A 178 -0.61 4.58 -4.55
N PHE A 179 -0.96 3.60 -5.38
CA PHE A 179 -1.94 3.80 -6.43
C PHE A 179 -2.94 2.65 -6.55
N GLY A 180 -4.03 2.86 -7.31
CA GLY A 180 -5.09 1.87 -7.50
C GLY A 180 -6.44 2.29 -6.94
N ASP A 181 -7.40 1.36 -6.91
CA ASP A 181 -8.80 1.60 -6.54
C ASP A 181 -9.28 0.81 -5.31
N ALA A 182 -8.38 0.31 -4.48
CA ALA A 182 -8.78 -0.37 -3.25
C ALA A 182 -9.49 0.58 -2.27
N LYS A 183 -10.22 0.00 -1.33
CA LYS A 183 -10.71 0.63 -0.11
C LYS A 183 -9.67 0.39 0.99
N ALA A 184 -8.65 1.25 1.08
CA ALA A 184 -7.49 1.03 1.92
C ALA A 184 -7.40 2.00 3.10
N VAL A 185 -6.87 1.51 4.22
CA VAL A 185 -6.47 2.33 5.38
C VAL A 185 -4.99 2.14 5.65
N PHE A 186 -4.30 3.26 5.80
CA PHE A 186 -2.91 3.36 6.22
C PHE A 186 -2.89 3.94 7.64
N ASN A 187 -2.77 3.09 8.66
CA ASN A 187 -2.85 3.49 10.06
C ASN A 187 -1.48 3.46 10.73
N ARG A 188 -1.03 4.56 11.29
CA ARG A 188 0.27 4.73 11.94
C ARG A 188 1.47 4.34 11.05
N CYS A 189 1.31 4.54 9.74
CA CYS A 189 2.38 4.26 8.79
C CYS A 189 3.36 5.43 8.67
N GLU A 190 4.61 5.12 8.38
CA GLU A 190 5.57 6.07 7.86
C GLU A 190 5.54 6.03 6.33
N ILE A 191 5.30 7.19 5.71
CA ILE A 191 5.25 7.36 4.26
C ILE A 191 6.44 8.21 3.86
N HIS A 192 7.39 7.60 3.15
CA HIS A 192 8.69 8.20 2.86
C HIS A 192 8.84 8.58 1.39
N ALA A 193 9.09 9.86 1.14
CA ALA A 193 9.41 10.37 -0.17
C ALA A 193 10.90 10.15 -0.48
N VAL A 194 11.23 9.38 -1.52
CA VAL A 194 12.60 9.25 -2.00
C VAL A 194 12.94 10.37 -2.99
N ALA A 195 14.23 10.66 -3.16
CA ALA A 195 14.74 11.78 -3.94
C ALA A 195 14.20 11.78 -5.39
N HIS A 196 13.42 12.82 -5.72
CA HIS A 196 12.89 13.10 -7.05
C HIS A 196 12.41 14.55 -7.12
N GLN A 197 12.45 15.20 -8.31
CA GLN A 197 12.03 16.59 -8.48
C GLN A 197 10.55 16.83 -8.15
N MET A 198 9.70 15.85 -8.39
CA MET A 198 8.27 15.88 -8.06
C MET A 198 7.89 14.54 -7.45
N VAL A 199 7.37 14.55 -6.24
CA VAL A 199 6.89 13.36 -5.53
C VAL A 199 5.38 13.46 -5.34
N THR A 200 4.66 12.44 -5.75
CA THR A 200 3.22 12.26 -5.50
C THR A 200 3.01 10.99 -4.70
N ILE A 201 2.54 11.12 -3.46
CA ILE A 201 2.32 9.96 -2.58
C ILE A 201 1.26 9.05 -3.20
N THR A 202 0.11 9.62 -3.59
CA THR A 202 -1.03 8.83 -4.05
C THR A 202 -1.44 9.13 -5.50
N ALA A 203 -1.86 8.08 -6.21
CA ALA A 203 -2.60 8.14 -7.46
C ALA A 203 -3.82 7.21 -7.39
N GLN A 204 -4.81 7.61 -6.60
CA GLN A 204 -6.03 6.84 -6.40
C GLN A 204 -6.91 6.87 -7.65
N SER A 205 -7.55 5.74 -8.00
CA SER A 205 -8.21 5.55 -9.29
C SER A 205 -9.70 5.21 -9.24
N ARG A 206 -10.42 5.67 -8.23
CA ARG A 206 -11.88 5.61 -8.16
C ARG A 206 -12.48 6.26 -9.40
N LEU A 207 -13.22 5.48 -10.16
CA LEU A 207 -13.77 5.94 -11.44
C LEU A 207 -15.03 6.75 -11.28
N THR A 208 -15.97 6.27 -10.43
CA THR A 208 -17.28 6.89 -10.20
C THR A 208 -17.52 7.14 -8.71
N PRO A 209 -18.37 8.13 -8.33
CA PRO A 209 -18.73 8.36 -6.93
C PRO A 209 -19.45 7.19 -6.25
N GLN A 210 -20.02 6.26 -7.02
CA GLN A 210 -20.73 5.07 -6.53
C GLN A 210 -19.80 3.95 -6.08
N GLU A 211 -18.55 3.94 -6.53
CA GLU A 211 -17.56 3.00 -6.03
C GLU A 211 -17.24 3.30 -4.57
N ASP A 212 -17.37 2.31 -3.69
CA ASP A 212 -16.96 2.44 -2.28
C ASP A 212 -15.46 2.16 -2.11
N SER A 213 -14.65 2.88 -2.88
CA SER A 213 -13.20 2.84 -2.86
C SER A 213 -12.60 4.15 -2.37
N GLY A 214 -11.31 4.15 -2.02
CA GLY A 214 -10.58 5.32 -1.56
C GLY A 214 -9.52 4.98 -0.52
N TYR A 215 -8.64 5.92 -0.27
CA TYR A 215 -7.56 5.78 0.70
C TYR A 215 -7.79 6.67 1.91
N LEU A 216 -7.59 6.11 3.10
CA LEU A 216 -7.63 6.83 4.37
C LEU A 216 -6.28 6.66 5.07
N PHE A 217 -5.57 7.75 5.25
CA PHE A 217 -4.35 7.82 6.05
C PHE A 217 -4.72 8.33 7.45
N LEU A 218 -4.42 7.54 8.48
CA LEU A 218 -4.70 7.86 9.88
C LEU A 218 -3.41 7.86 10.68
N ASN A 219 -3.14 8.94 11.43
CA ASN A 219 -1.98 9.04 12.32
C ASN A 219 -0.64 8.75 11.60
N THR A 220 -0.52 9.13 10.35
CA THR A 220 0.66 8.85 9.54
C THR A 220 1.77 9.88 9.76
N THR A 221 3.01 9.45 9.56
CA THR A 221 4.16 10.36 9.52
C THR A 221 4.68 10.44 8.09
N LEU A 222 4.80 11.65 7.55
CA LEU A 222 5.48 11.89 6.28
C LEU A 222 6.93 12.23 6.55
N THR A 223 7.82 11.57 5.83
CA THR A 223 9.27 11.81 5.84
C THR A 223 9.78 11.97 4.41
N GLU A 224 10.91 12.63 4.23
CA GLU A 224 11.54 12.78 2.92
C GLU A 224 13.05 12.62 2.98
N ALA A 225 13.62 12.11 1.88
CA ALA A 225 15.06 12.06 1.68
C ALA A 225 15.59 13.40 1.17
N ASP A 226 16.89 13.63 1.35
CA ASP A 226 17.59 14.73 0.69
C ASP A 226 17.40 14.64 -0.83
N GLY A 227 17.09 15.78 -1.48
CA GLY A 227 16.90 15.85 -2.94
C GLY A 227 15.46 15.67 -3.41
N VAL A 228 14.49 15.61 -2.51
CA VAL A 228 13.08 15.80 -2.84
C VAL A 228 12.84 17.25 -3.24
N GLY A 229 12.27 17.47 -4.44
CA GLY A 229 11.99 18.82 -4.94
C GLY A 229 10.64 19.33 -4.45
N GLN A 230 9.56 18.69 -4.85
CA GLN A 230 8.19 19.05 -4.44
C GLN A 230 7.42 17.80 -4.02
N LEU A 231 6.87 17.81 -2.81
CA LEU A 231 6.09 16.71 -2.26
C LEU A 231 4.60 17.08 -2.25
N TYR A 232 3.76 16.20 -2.82
CA TYR A 232 2.30 16.31 -2.83
C TYR A 232 1.67 15.09 -2.15
N TYR A 233 0.52 15.26 -1.52
CA TYR A 233 -0.32 14.15 -1.06
C TYR A 233 -0.71 13.20 -2.20
N GLY A 234 -0.79 13.73 -3.42
CA GLY A 234 -1.05 12.93 -4.61
C GLY A 234 -1.73 13.69 -5.73
N ARG A 235 -2.17 12.90 -6.71
CA ARG A 235 -2.91 13.41 -7.87
C ARG A 235 -3.99 12.42 -8.30
N PRO A 236 -5.09 12.87 -8.96
CA PRO A 236 -6.20 12.00 -9.31
C PRO A 236 -5.92 11.19 -10.59
N TRP A 237 -5.71 9.88 -10.45
CA TRP A 237 -5.59 9.03 -11.64
C TRP A 237 -6.93 8.88 -12.38
N ARG A 238 -8.05 8.93 -11.67
CA ARG A 238 -9.41 8.95 -12.24
C ARG A 238 -10.24 10.09 -11.64
N ALA A 239 -11.34 10.41 -12.31
CA ALA A 239 -12.14 11.62 -12.03
C ALA A 239 -12.77 11.68 -10.63
N SER A 240 -13.05 10.53 -10.02
CA SER A 240 -13.69 10.47 -8.70
C SER A 240 -12.75 10.01 -7.60
N SER A 241 -11.43 10.16 -7.79
CA SER A 241 -10.42 9.78 -6.79
C SER A 241 -10.76 10.27 -5.40
N ARG A 242 -10.60 9.41 -4.38
CA ARG A 242 -10.89 9.74 -2.98
C ARG A 242 -9.71 9.43 -2.08
N VAL A 243 -9.15 10.45 -1.43
CA VAL A 243 -8.04 10.30 -0.48
C VAL A 243 -8.20 11.26 0.68
N TYR A 244 -8.13 10.75 1.90
CA TYR A 244 -8.20 11.54 3.13
C TYR A 244 -6.94 11.33 3.95
N PHE A 245 -6.38 12.44 4.47
CA PHE A 245 -5.29 12.44 5.44
C PHE A 245 -5.81 13.02 6.76
N VAL A 246 -5.70 12.25 7.84
CA VAL A 246 -6.20 12.62 9.17
C VAL A 246 -5.10 12.41 10.20
N ASP A 247 -4.81 13.46 10.99
CA ASP A 247 -3.76 13.47 12.00
C ASP A 247 -2.37 13.10 11.45
N THR A 248 -1.98 13.80 10.38
CA THR A 248 -0.69 13.60 9.72
C THR A 248 0.40 14.43 10.37
N LYS A 249 1.56 13.84 10.59
CA LYS A 249 2.76 14.52 11.09
C LYS A 249 3.79 14.67 9.97
N LEU A 250 4.23 15.89 9.72
CA LEU A 250 5.40 16.15 8.89
C LEU A 250 6.66 16.03 9.77
N ALA A 251 7.57 15.15 9.42
CA ALA A 251 8.85 15.00 10.13
C ALA A 251 9.73 16.24 9.94
N LYS A 252 10.80 16.33 10.73
CA LYS A 252 11.75 17.43 10.60
C LYS A 252 12.39 17.43 9.21
N GLY A 253 12.31 18.54 8.50
CA GLY A 253 12.82 18.70 7.15
C GLY A 253 11.83 18.34 6.06
N THR A 254 10.70 17.72 6.39
CA THR A 254 9.66 17.38 5.41
C THR A 254 8.77 18.60 5.14
N GLU A 255 8.65 18.98 3.88
CA GLU A 255 7.82 20.09 3.44
C GLU A 255 6.82 19.66 2.36
N LEU A 256 5.54 19.78 2.70
CA LEU A 256 4.47 19.53 1.74
C LEU A 256 4.26 20.77 0.85
N ASN A 257 4.09 20.56 -0.47
CA ASN A 257 3.74 21.66 -1.35
C ASN A 257 2.46 22.37 -0.86
N PRO A 258 2.43 23.72 -0.81
CA PRO A 258 1.27 24.46 -0.30
C PRO A 258 -0.06 24.08 -0.97
N ALA A 259 -0.06 23.73 -2.26
CA ALA A 259 -1.26 23.26 -2.96
C ALA A 259 -1.81 21.92 -2.42
N GLY A 260 -0.97 21.12 -1.75
CA GLY A 260 -1.31 19.79 -1.21
C GLY A 260 -1.48 18.72 -2.27
N TRP A 261 -2.14 19.04 -3.37
CA TRP A 261 -2.50 18.12 -4.44
C TRP A 261 -2.01 18.62 -5.80
N LEU A 262 -1.66 17.70 -6.68
CA LEU A 262 -1.20 18.01 -8.03
C LEU A 262 -2.31 17.76 -9.04
N GLU A 263 -2.54 18.71 -9.94
CA GLU A 263 -3.52 18.58 -11.01
C GLU A 263 -3.12 17.50 -12.02
N TRP A 264 -4.10 16.73 -12.49
CA TRP A 264 -3.91 15.75 -13.55
C TRP A 264 -5.12 15.72 -14.50
N GLY A 265 -5.05 16.52 -15.56
CA GLY A 265 -6.04 16.51 -16.64
C GLY A 265 -7.45 16.99 -16.22
N GLY A 266 -7.54 17.99 -15.38
CA GLY A 266 -8.81 18.59 -14.93
C GLY A 266 -9.56 17.80 -13.86
N ARG A 267 -8.95 16.76 -13.29
CA ARG A 267 -9.66 15.82 -12.40
C ARG A 267 -9.73 16.23 -10.95
N LEU A 268 -8.89 17.19 -10.50
CA LEU A 268 -8.98 17.68 -9.12
C LEU A 268 -10.37 18.23 -8.78
N ALA A 269 -11.01 18.91 -9.74
CA ALA A 269 -12.33 19.51 -9.55
C ALA A 269 -13.44 18.49 -9.21
N THR A 270 -13.26 17.22 -9.57
CA THR A 270 -14.23 16.14 -9.34
C THR A 270 -13.77 15.13 -8.30
N SER A 271 -12.55 15.30 -7.77
CA SER A 271 -11.97 14.43 -6.75
C SER A 271 -12.54 14.73 -5.36
N ASP A 272 -12.58 13.72 -4.53
CA ASP A 272 -13.01 13.81 -3.13
C ASP A 272 -11.77 13.74 -2.22
N TYR A 273 -11.06 14.86 -2.10
CA TYR A 273 -9.85 14.97 -1.30
C TYR A 273 -10.12 15.77 -0.03
N ALA A 274 -9.59 15.29 1.09
CA ALA A 274 -9.77 15.95 2.38
C ALA A 274 -8.58 15.75 3.31
N GLU A 275 -8.41 16.66 4.25
CA GLU A 275 -7.42 16.55 5.32
C GLU A 275 -7.95 17.14 6.64
N PHE A 276 -7.31 16.70 7.75
CA PHE A 276 -7.54 17.23 9.08
C PHE A 276 -6.31 17.02 9.96
N GLY A 277 -5.94 18.02 10.75
CA GLY A 277 -4.96 17.86 11.83
C GLY A 277 -3.52 17.61 11.36
N THR A 278 -3.13 18.07 10.16
CA THR A 278 -1.72 18.01 9.75
C THR A 278 -0.87 18.95 10.61
N VAL A 279 0.18 18.40 11.21
CA VAL A 279 1.10 19.12 12.08
C VAL A 279 2.55 18.99 11.62
N ARG A 280 3.33 20.03 11.83
CA ARG A 280 4.78 20.07 11.59
C ARG A 280 5.55 19.37 12.71
N ALA A 281 6.82 19.11 12.51
CA ALA A 281 7.69 18.44 13.48
C ALA A 281 7.70 19.10 14.87
N ASP A 282 7.50 20.42 14.95
CA ASP A 282 7.43 21.19 16.19
C ASP A 282 6.03 21.19 16.85
N GLY A 283 5.08 20.45 16.28
CA GLY A 283 3.71 20.32 16.77
C GLY A 283 2.77 21.47 16.37
N ARG A 284 3.25 22.50 15.64
CA ARG A 284 2.37 23.54 15.09
C ARG A 284 1.55 23.01 13.93
N PRO A 285 0.30 23.47 13.75
CA PRO A 285 -0.48 23.16 12.56
C PRO A 285 0.27 23.55 11.27
N ASP A 286 0.12 22.74 10.23
CA ASP A 286 0.60 23.11 8.90
C ASP A 286 -0.27 24.21 8.29
N ASP A 287 0.31 25.01 7.39
CA ASP A 287 -0.44 26.06 6.69
C ASP A 287 -1.23 25.45 5.52
N VAL A 288 -2.54 25.37 5.69
CA VAL A 288 -3.46 24.83 4.69
C VAL A 288 -4.10 25.89 3.81
N SER A 289 -3.73 27.17 3.95
CA SER A 289 -4.35 28.28 3.18
C SER A 289 -4.09 28.21 1.67
N GLY A 290 -3.03 27.53 1.27
CA GLY A 290 -2.68 27.29 -0.14
C GLY A 290 -3.30 26.06 -0.77
N ARG A 291 -4.05 25.24 -0.02
CA ARG A 291 -4.64 23.98 -0.53
C ARG A 291 -5.64 24.23 -1.64
N ILE A 292 -5.53 23.45 -2.69
CA ILE A 292 -6.46 23.51 -3.82
C ILE A 292 -7.34 22.24 -3.86
N PHE A 293 -8.62 22.41 -4.12
CA PHE A 293 -9.60 21.30 -4.27
C PHE A 293 -9.59 20.27 -3.13
N SER A 294 -9.17 20.66 -1.92
CA SER A 294 -9.15 19.83 -0.73
C SER A 294 -10.10 20.38 0.32
N ARG A 295 -10.95 19.52 0.88
CA ARG A 295 -11.80 19.88 2.00
C ARG A 295 -11.02 19.80 3.31
N GLN A 296 -11.13 20.84 4.13
CA GLN A 296 -10.73 20.74 5.53
C GLN A 296 -11.89 20.11 6.31
N LEU A 297 -11.66 18.92 6.89
CA LEU A 297 -12.69 18.24 7.69
C LEU A 297 -12.89 18.98 9.02
N THR A 298 -14.12 18.91 9.54
CA THR A 298 -14.37 19.29 10.94
C THR A 298 -13.86 18.19 11.89
N ALA A 299 -13.67 18.54 13.17
CA ALA A 299 -13.26 17.57 14.19
C ALA A 299 -14.26 16.39 14.30
N ASP A 300 -15.56 16.64 14.18
CA ASP A 300 -16.57 15.58 14.21
C ASP A 300 -16.49 14.66 12.98
N GLN A 301 -16.24 15.21 11.80
CA GLN A 301 -16.03 14.43 10.58
C GLN A 301 -14.76 13.57 10.69
N ALA A 302 -13.66 14.14 11.15
CA ALA A 302 -12.41 13.40 11.35
C ALA A 302 -12.58 12.28 12.41
N LYS A 303 -13.23 12.57 13.54
CA LYS A 303 -13.52 11.60 14.59
C LYS A 303 -14.38 10.42 14.13
N ALA A 304 -15.24 10.61 13.14
CA ALA A 304 -16.06 9.54 12.56
C ALA A 304 -15.24 8.59 11.68
N LEU A 305 -14.05 9.00 11.24
CA LEU A 305 -13.14 8.20 10.43
C LEU A 305 -12.28 7.30 11.33
N SER A 306 -12.35 6.02 11.10
CA SER A 306 -11.55 5.02 11.82
C SER A 306 -11.28 3.83 10.90
N VAL A 307 -10.32 2.99 11.24
CA VAL A 307 -10.07 1.72 10.54
C VAL A 307 -11.38 0.93 10.40
N GLN A 308 -12.12 0.80 11.49
CA GLN A 308 -13.36 0.03 11.51
C GLN A 308 -14.46 0.66 10.65
N SER A 309 -14.68 1.97 10.74
CA SER A 309 -15.75 2.63 9.97
C SER A 309 -15.43 2.66 8.48
N TRP A 310 -14.16 2.90 8.11
CA TRP A 310 -13.74 2.93 6.71
C TRP A 310 -13.81 1.56 6.05
N LEU A 311 -13.30 0.52 6.71
CA LEU A 311 -13.26 -0.84 6.15
C LEU A 311 -14.53 -1.65 6.43
N ALA A 312 -15.57 -1.06 7.01
CA ALA A 312 -16.83 -1.74 7.24
C ALA A 312 -17.41 -2.29 5.94
N GLY A 313 -17.92 -3.50 6.00
CA GLY A 313 -18.67 -4.18 4.95
C GLY A 313 -19.88 -4.89 5.53
N SER A 314 -20.70 -5.53 4.69
CA SER A 314 -21.89 -6.28 5.11
C SER A 314 -21.56 -7.64 5.76
N ASP A 315 -20.30 -8.09 5.68
CA ASP A 315 -19.82 -9.38 6.16
C ASP A 315 -19.31 -9.37 7.61
N GLY A 316 -19.31 -8.19 8.25
CA GLY A 316 -18.84 -8.02 9.63
C GLY A 316 -17.34 -8.21 9.83
N TRP A 317 -16.55 -8.14 8.76
CA TRP A 317 -15.10 -8.24 8.86
C TRP A 317 -14.50 -7.15 9.76
N LYS A 318 -13.59 -7.58 10.64
CA LYS A 318 -12.80 -6.73 11.55
C LYS A 318 -11.35 -7.08 11.33
N PRO A 319 -10.52 -6.16 10.75
CA PRO A 319 -9.11 -6.39 10.49
C PRO A 319 -8.24 -6.55 11.75
#